data_00d9b97a83a35133a487111ab9a106a1
#
_entry.id   00d9b97a83a35133a487111ab9a106a1
#
_cell.length_a   1.000
_cell.length_b   1.000
_cell.length_c   1.000
_cell.angle_alpha   90.00
_cell.angle_beta   90.00
_cell.angle_gamma   90.00
#
_symmetry.space_group_name_H-M   'P 1'
#
loop_
_entity.id
_entity.type
_entity.pdbx_description
1 polymer ?
#
loop_
_entity_poly.entity_id
_entity_poly.type
_entity_poly.pdbx_seq_one_letter_code
_entity_poly.pdbx_strand_id
1 'polypeptide(L)'
;MKGNLVITIGRQCGSGGKVIGQLIAEKLGVKCYDKELLTLAAKQSGLCEELFETHDEKPTSSFLYSLVMDTYSLGYTTSAYMDMPINHKIFLAQFDTIKKLADQESCVIVGRCADYALADYPNMVSVFITGDDDHRIDRLTELYKVEPAKAKDIMAKTDKKRASYYNYYSSKKWGDARSYNLCINSSTLGIEGTADMIISYAKAKQE
;
A
#
# COMPACT_ATOMS: atom_id res chain seq x y z
N MET A 1 25.52 9.55 3.15
CA MET A 1 24.37 9.83 4.06
C MET A 1 23.39 8.69 3.86
N LYS A 2 23.00 7.99 4.96
CA LYS A 2 21.92 6.99 4.87
C LYS A 2 20.64 7.77 4.49
N GLY A 3 20.01 7.43 3.37
CA GLY A 3 18.75 8.06 2.96
C GLY A 3 17.60 7.72 3.92
N ASN A 4 16.42 8.32 3.72
CA ASN A 4 15.23 8.07 4.54
C ASN A 4 14.84 6.59 4.55
N LEU A 5 14.45 6.07 5.72
CA LEU A 5 13.87 4.73 5.83
C LEU A 5 12.39 4.79 5.45
N VAL A 6 11.97 3.98 4.48
CA VAL A 6 10.56 3.85 4.14
C VAL A 6 10.12 2.39 4.30
N ILE A 7 9.09 2.16 5.13
CA ILE A 7 8.48 0.85 5.30
C ILE A 7 7.15 0.83 4.57
N THR A 8 7.03 -0.04 3.56
CA THR A 8 5.77 -0.22 2.82
C THR A 8 5.04 -1.47 3.29
N ILE A 9 3.73 -1.38 3.52
CA ILE A 9 2.93 -2.46 4.10
C ILE A 9 1.82 -2.89 3.15
N GLY A 10 2.02 -4.02 2.44
CA GLY A 10 0.95 -4.82 1.87
C GLY A 10 0.26 -5.62 2.98
N ARG A 11 -1.05 -5.87 2.86
CA ARG A 11 -1.79 -6.50 3.96
C ARG A 11 -3.07 -7.18 3.52
N GLN A 12 -3.37 -8.32 4.10
CA GLN A 12 -4.68 -8.94 4.01
C GLN A 12 -5.71 -8.16 4.86
N CYS A 13 -6.98 -8.23 4.46
CA CYS A 13 -8.08 -7.66 5.23
C CYS A 13 -8.22 -8.40 6.57
N GLY A 14 -8.35 -7.68 7.67
CA GLY A 14 -8.42 -8.28 9.02
C GLY A 14 -7.06 -8.67 9.64
N SER A 15 -5.94 -8.63 8.91
CA SER A 15 -4.60 -8.95 9.48
C SER A 15 -4.06 -7.89 10.46
N GLY A 16 -4.75 -6.76 10.65
CA GLY A 16 -4.25 -5.68 11.51
C GLY A 16 -3.19 -4.79 10.89
N GLY A 17 -2.88 -4.98 9.61
CA GLY A 17 -1.76 -4.28 8.95
C GLY A 17 -1.79 -2.75 9.04
N LYS A 18 -2.98 -2.11 9.10
CA LYS A 18 -3.08 -0.67 9.36
C LYS A 18 -2.61 -0.31 10.77
N VAL A 19 -3.09 -1.03 11.78
CA VAL A 19 -2.75 -0.78 13.19
C VAL A 19 -1.27 -1.05 13.43
N ILE A 20 -0.74 -2.12 12.83
CA ILE A 20 0.70 -2.44 12.88
C ILE A 20 1.52 -1.32 12.25
N GLY A 21 1.10 -0.79 11.09
CA GLY A 21 1.77 0.33 10.44
C GLY A 21 1.80 1.61 11.28
N GLN A 22 0.69 1.93 11.94
CA GLN A 22 0.60 3.05 12.88
C GLN A 22 1.52 2.86 14.08
N LEU A 23 1.54 1.66 14.66
CA LEU A 23 2.41 1.32 15.79
C LEU A 23 3.90 1.38 15.44
N ILE A 24 4.28 0.88 14.25
CA ILE A 24 5.66 1.01 13.75
C ILE A 24 6.06 2.48 13.64
N ALA A 25 5.19 3.30 13.05
CA ALA A 25 5.45 4.72 12.88
C ALA A 25 5.60 5.43 14.24
N GLU A 26 4.74 5.13 15.20
CA GLU A 26 4.83 5.64 16.58
C GLU A 26 6.16 5.25 17.25
N LYS A 27 6.52 3.96 17.22
CA LYS A 27 7.77 3.44 17.83
C LYS A 27 9.04 4.01 17.17
N LEU A 28 8.98 4.36 15.87
CA LEU A 28 10.10 4.96 15.15
C LEU A 28 10.08 6.50 15.16
N GLY A 29 9.03 7.14 15.67
CA GLY A 29 8.87 8.59 15.64
C GLY A 29 8.71 9.16 14.24
N VAL A 30 8.09 8.42 13.31
CA VAL A 30 7.86 8.82 11.92
C VAL A 30 6.36 8.86 11.59
N LYS A 31 6.00 9.39 10.42
CA LYS A 31 4.59 9.42 9.98
C LYS A 31 4.16 8.09 9.38
N CYS A 32 2.86 7.78 9.54
CA CYS A 32 2.19 6.67 8.86
C CYS A 32 1.17 7.24 7.86
N TYR A 33 1.32 6.86 6.59
CA TYR A 33 0.44 7.27 5.50
C TYR A 33 -0.45 6.10 5.06
N ASP A 34 -1.76 6.25 5.24
CA ASP A 34 -2.80 5.35 4.71
C ASP A 34 -3.78 6.18 3.88
N LYS A 35 -4.91 6.63 4.44
CA LYS A 35 -5.88 7.46 3.73
C LYS A 35 -5.37 8.89 3.51
N GLU A 36 -4.55 9.39 4.38
CA GLU A 36 -3.92 10.70 4.28
C GLU A 36 -3.11 10.88 2.99
N LEU A 37 -2.62 9.78 2.41
CA LEU A 37 -1.98 9.78 1.11
C LEU A 37 -2.92 10.25 0.00
N LEU A 38 -4.21 9.91 0.09
CA LEU A 38 -5.21 10.29 -0.92
C LEU A 38 -5.41 11.80 -0.94
N THR A 39 -5.53 12.42 0.23
CA THR A 39 -5.65 13.88 0.38
C THR A 39 -4.41 14.60 -0.18
N LEU A 40 -3.21 14.07 0.12
CA LEU A 40 -1.97 14.65 -0.39
C LEU A 40 -1.87 14.53 -1.92
N ALA A 41 -2.22 13.36 -2.47
CA ALA A 41 -2.21 13.13 -3.91
C ALA A 41 -3.25 14.02 -4.63
N ALA A 42 -4.42 14.21 -4.05
CA ALA A 42 -5.45 15.12 -4.57
C ALA A 42 -4.92 16.57 -4.64
N LYS A 43 -4.35 17.06 -3.54
CA LYS A 43 -3.78 18.42 -3.49
C LYS A 43 -2.64 18.63 -4.50
N GLN A 44 -1.80 17.62 -4.70
CA GLN A 44 -0.65 17.74 -5.62
C GLN A 44 -1.06 17.64 -7.10
N SER A 45 -2.07 16.82 -7.40
CA SER A 45 -2.53 16.60 -8.78
C SER A 45 -3.57 17.62 -9.26
N GLY A 46 -4.17 18.38 -8.35
CA GLY A 46 -5.30 19.27 -8.65
C GLY A 46 -6.61 18.54 -8.93
N LEU A 47 -6.68 17.23 -8.69
CA LEU A 47 -7.91 16.44 -8.81
C LEU A 47 -8.73 16.52 -7.51
N CYS A 48 -10.06 16.36 -7.63
CA CYS A 48 -10.97 16.36 -6.48
C CYS A 48 -10.68 15.17 -5.54
N GLU A 49 -10.63 15.41 -4.23
CA GLU A 49 -10.37 14.38 -3.22
C GLU A 49 -11.40 13.23 -3.25
N GLU A 50 -12.66 13.54 -3.52
CA GLU A 50 -13.73 12.55 -3.64
C GLU A 50 -13.46 11.50 -4.74
N LEU A 51 -12.74 11.87 -5.80
CA LEU A 51 -12.34 10.95 -6.85
C LEU A 51 -11.33 9.92 -6.32
N PHE A 52 -10.40 10.34 -5.45
CA PHE A 52 -9.44 9.43 -4.83
C PHE A 52 -10.13 8.44 -3.90
N GLU A 53 -11.06 8.88 -3.06
CA GLU A 53 -11.82 8.00 -2.17
C GLU A 53 -12.67 6.99 -2.95
N THR A 54 -13.36 7.46 -3.98
CA THR A 54 -14.25 6.63 -4.80
C THR A 54 -13.50 5.59 -5.62
N HIS A 55 -12.27 5.90 -6.07
CA HIS A 55 -11.46 5.06 -6.94
C HIS A 55 -10.26 4.41 -6.23
N ASP A 56 -10.16 4.56 -4.92
CA ASP A 56 -9.08 3.97 -4.12
C ASP A 56 -9.00 2.44 -4.32
N GLU A 57 -7.81 1.97 -4.66
CA GLU A 57 -7.53 0.55 -4.95
C GLU A 57 -8.49 -0.08 -5.98
N LYS A 58 -8.96 0.67 -6.98
CA LYS A 58 -9.76 0.13 -8.09
C LYS A 58 -8.89 -0.05 -9.34
N PRO A 59 -8.80 -1.28 -9.90
CA PRO A 59 -8.11 -1.49 -11.17
C PRO A 59 -8.93 -0.90 -12.32
N THR A 60 -8.23 -0.54 -13.40
CA THR A 60 -8.89 -0.19 -14.67
C THR A 60 -9.04 -1.47 -15.50
N SER A 61 -10.16 -1.65 -16.19
CA SER A 61 -10.24 -2.64 -17.24
C SER A 61 -9.50 -2.09 -18.44
N SER A 62 -8.29 -2.53 -18.80
CA SER A 62 -7.80 -2.48 -20.17
C SER A 62 -6.29 -2.59 -20.37
N PHE A 63 -5.96 -3.08 -21.53
CA PHE A 63 -4.80 -3.14 -22.39
C PHE A 63 -3.88 -1.88 -22.44
N LEU A 64 -4.32 -0.74 -21.92
CA LEU A 64 -3.62 0.57 -22.00
C LEU A 64 -2.47 0.74 -20.98
N TYR A 65 -2.30 -0.16 -20.03
CA TYR A 65 -1.29 0.01 -18.98
C TYR A 65 0.15 -0.03 -19.50
N SER A 66 0.47 -0.97 -20.38
CA SER A 66 1.82 -1.07 -20.97
C SER A 66 2.19 0.18 -21.77
N LEU A 67 1.24 0.74 -22.51
CA LEU A 67 1.44 1.98 -23.27
C LEU A 67 1.70 3.19 -22.37
N VAL A 68 1.06 3.24 -21.19
CA VAL A 68 1.18 4.38 -20.27
C VAL A 68 2.52 4.36 -19.52
N MET A 69 3.02 3.18 -19.14
CA MET A 69 4.31 3.07 -18.45
C MET A 69 5.49 3.37 -19.36
N ASP A 70 5.43 2.98 -20.64
CA ASP A 70 6.44 3.37 -21.63
C ASP A 70 6.44 4.89 -21.87
N THR A 71 5.25 5.52 -21.85
CA THR A 71 5.11 6.97 -22.00
C THR A 71 5.58 7.73 -20.76
N TYR A 72 5.45 7.13 -19.56
CA TYR A 72 5.94 7.71 -18.30
C TYR A 72 7.47 7.83 -18.26
N SER A 73 8.18 6.88 -18.84
CA SER A 73 9.65 6.91 -18.95
C SER A 73 10.16 7.95 -19.96
N LEU A 74 9.32 8.44 -20.87
CA LEU A 74 9.66 9.37 -21.95
C LEU A 74 9.26 10.84 -21.70
N GLY A 75 8.64 11.15 -20.54
CA GLY A 75 8.15 12.48 -20.20
C GLY A 75 6.76 12.79 -20.79
N TYR A 76 5.84 13.28 -19.95
CA TYR A 76 4.46 13.57 -20.32
C TYR A 76 4.35 14.64 -21.43
N THR A 77 3.67 14.30 -22.51
CA THR A 77 3.01 15.34 -23.32
C THR A 77 1.62 15.60 -22.74
N THR A 78 1.24 16.86 -22.59
CA THR A 78 -0.02 17.34 -21.97
C THR A 78 -1.26 16.68 -22.60
N SER A 79 -1.19 16.30 -23.87
CA SER A 79 -2.27 15.65 -24.62
C SER A 79 -2.54 14.21 -24.15
N ALA A 80 -1.52 13.40 -23.91
CA ALA A 80 -1.69 12.02 -23.47
C ALA A 80 -2.30 11.90 -22.06
N TYR A 81 -2.02 12.87 -21.18
CA TYR A 81 -2.63 12.92 -19.84
C TYR A 81 -4.13 13.24 -19.89
N MET A 82 -4.58 14.10 -20.81
CA MET A 82 -5.99 14.47 -20.93
C MET A 82 -6.90 13.28 -21.26
N ASP A 83 -6.47 12.39 -22.13
CA ASP A 83 -7.24 11.23 -22.60
C ASP A 83 -7.13 9.99 -21.70
N MET A 84 -6.32 10.07 -20.62
CA MET A 84 -6.07 8.95 -19.72
C MET A 84 -7.30 8.65 -18.85
N PRO A 85 -7.65 7.35 -18.64
CA PRO A 85 -8.72 6.96 -17.72
C PRO A 85 -8.46 7.47 -16.30
N ILE A 86 -9.52 7.89 -15.61
CA ILE A 86 -9.43 8.51 -14.27
C ILE A 86 -8.68 7.66 -13.23
N ASN A 87 -8.87 6.33 -13.26
CA ASN A 87 -8.17 5.43 -12.34
C ASN A 87 -6.64 5.47 -12.54
N HIS A 88 -6.17 5.64 -13.79
CA HIS A 88 -4.74 5.79 -14.08
C HIS A 88 -4.20 7.12 -13.59
N LYS A 89 -4.95 8.23 -13.80
CA LYS A 89 -4.55 9.55 -13.27
C LYS A 89 -4.40 9.50 -11.75
N ILE A 90 -5.33 8.86 -11.07
CA ILE A 90 -5.31 8.68 -9.62
C ILE A 90 -4.10 7.83 -9.18
N PHE A 91 -3.85 6.70 -9.87
CA PHE A 91 -2.67 5.86 -9.59
C PHE A 91 -1.37 6.64 -9.75
N LEU A 92 -1.19 7.38 -10.85
CA LEU A 92 0.02 8.18 -11.10
C LEU A 92 0.20 9.29 -10.07
N ALA A 93 -0.88 9.97 -9.69
CA ALA A 93 -0.83 10.99 -8.64
C ALA A 93 -0.40 10.40 -7.28
N GLN A 94 -0.90 9.22 -6.94
CA GLN A 94 -0.47 8.49 -5.74
C GLN A 94 1.00 8.06 -5.84
N PHE A 95 1.41 7.53 -6.98
CA PHE A 95 2.77 7.09 -7.27
C PHE A 95 3.78 8.24 -7.09
N ASP A 96 3.51 9.39 -7.68
CA ASP A 96 4.36 10.59 -7.57
C ASP A 96 4.40 11.12 -6.14
N THR A 97 3.26 11.09 -5.44
CA THR A 97 3.19 11.52 -4.04
C THR A 97 4.02 10.59 -3.14
N ILE A 98 3.96 9.28 -3.35
CA ILE A 98 4.76 8.29 -2.62
C ILE A 98 6.25 8.55 -2.80
N LYS A 99 6.71 8.79 -4.03
CA LYS A 99 8.12 9.11 -4.31
C LYS A 99 8.57 10.38 -3.60
N LYS A 100 7.79 11.45 -3.70
CA LYS A 100 8.10 12.72 -3.01
C LYS A 100 8.18 12.56 -1.49
N LEU A 101 7.27 11.80 -0.89
CA LEU A 101 7.31 11.53 0.56
C LEU A 101 8.58 10.77 0.96
N ALA A 102 8.95 9.74 0.20
CA ALA A 102 10.17 8.97 0.44
C ALA A 102 11.43 9.82 0.36
N ASP A 103 11.47 10.79 -0.55
CA ASP A 103 12.61 11.73 -0.67
C ASP A 103 12.66 12.73 0.48
N GLN A 104 11.52 13.10 1.06
CA GLN A 104 11.43 14.14 2.07
C GLN A 104 11.65 13.63 3.48
N GLU A 105 11.13 12.46 3.85
CA GLU A 105 11.15 11.96 5.22
C GLU A 105 11.11 10.44 5.32
N SER A 106 11.60 9.90 6.45
CA SER A 106 11.34 8.51 6.82
C SER A 106 9.87 8.34 7.17
N CYS A 107 9.23 7.28 6.66
CA CYS A 107 7.80 7.08 6.87
C CYS A 107 7.37 5.62 6.73
N VAL A 108 6.14 5.34 7.15
CA VAL A 108 5.43 4.08 6.90
C VAL A 108 4.30 4.35 5.92
N ILE A 109 4.19 3.55 4.85
CA ILE A 109 3.14 3.70 3.83
C ILE A 109 2.33 2.41 3.73
N VAL A 110 1.00 2.51 3.86
CA VAL A 110 0.11 1.35 3.89
C VAL A 110 -0.63 1.20 2.56
N GLY A 111 -0.27 0.18 1.78
CA GLY A 111 -0.94 -0.18 0.51
C GLY A 111 -0.52 0.66 -0.70
N ARG A 112 -1.44 0.82 -1.65
CA ARG A 112 -1.36 1.63 -2.90
C ARG A 112 -0.14 1.34 -3.77
N CYS A 113 0.29 0.08 -3.79
CA CYS A 113 1.49 -0.33 -4.54
C CYS A 113 2.74 0.49 -4.19
N ALA A 114 2.87 0.95 -2.93
CA ALA A 114 4.01 1.76 -2.50
C ALA A 114 5.35 1.03 -2.66
N ASP A 115 5.37 -0.28 -2.45
CA ASP A 115 6.53 -1.15 -2.70
C ASP A 115 6.94 -1.19 -4.18
N TYR A 116 5.97 -1.02 -5.09
CA TYR A 116 6.24 -0.91 -6.52
C TYR A 116 6.71 0.50 -6.89
N ALA A 117 6.09 1.53 -6.35
CA ALA A 117 6.49 2.92 -6.58
C ALA A 117 7.93 3.20 -6.12
N LEU A 118 8.38 2.49 -5.10
CA LEU A 118 9.71 2.64 -4.48
C LEU A 118 10.64 1.46 -4.76
N ALA A 119 10.41 0.68 -5.83
CA ALA A 119 11.19 -0.52 -6.13
C ALA A 119 12.70 -0.26 -6.21
N ASP A 120 13.09 0.89 -6.74
CA ASP A 120 14.49 1.31 -6.88
C ASP A 120 15.00 2.14 -5.68
N TYR A 121 14.19 2.28 -4.62
CA TYR A 121 14.58 3.08 -3.45
C TYR A 121 15.42 2.22 -2.48
N PRO A 122 16.71 2.56 -2.26
CA PRO A 122 17.66 1.66 -1.59
C PRO A 122 17.29 1.33 -0.14
N ASN A 123 16.66 2.29 0.56
CA ASN A 123 16.29 2.14 1.97
C ASN A 123 14.80 1.80 2.17
N MET A 124 14.12 1.29 1.15
CA MET A 124 12.76 0.79 1.27
C MET A 124 12.77 -0.63 1.84
N VAL A 125 11.88 -0.89 2.80
CA VAL A 125 11.56 -2.22 3.31
C VAL A 125 10.12 -2.55 2.95
N SER A 126 9.93 -3.52 2.06
CA SER A 126 8.60 -3.99 1.68
C SER A 126 8.15 -5.16 2.54
N VAL A 127 6.99 -5.03 3.18
CA VAL A 127 6.41 -6.02 4.08
C VAL A 127 5.03 -6.43 3.60
N PHE A 128 4.71 -7.71 3.68
CA PHE A 128 3.35 -8.21 3.51
C PHE A 128 2.85 -8.87 4.79
N ILE A 129 1.73 -8.38 5.32
CA ILE A 129 1.14 -8.87 6.57
C ILE A 129 -0.06 -9.76 6.26
N THR A 130 0.06 -11.04 6.61
CA THR A 130 -1.00 -12.05 6.57
C THR A 130 -1.63 -12.23 7.94
N GLY A 131 -2.65 -13.06 8.01
CA GLY A 131 -3.24 -13.57 9.26
C GLY A 131 -4.06 -14.81 8.98
N ASP A 132 -4.25 -15.63 10.01
CA ASP A 132 -5.13 -16.80 9.94
C ASP A 132 -6.59 -16.36 9.76
N ASP A 133 -7.34 -17.10 8.97
CA ASP A 133 -8.68 -16.68 8.56
C ASP A 133 -9.61 -16.47 9.78
N ASP A 134 -9.55 -17.31 10.78
CA ASP A 134 -10.38 -17.18 11.99
C ASP A 134 -10.07 -15.88 12.75
N HIS A 135 -8.78 -15.60 13.01
CA HIS A 135 -8.37 -14.34 13.66
C HIS A 135 -8.73 -13.09 12.85
N ARG A 136 -8.68 -13.17 11.53
CA ARG A 136 -9.06 -12.08 10.62
C ARG A 136 -10.56 -11.84 10.66
N ILE A 137 -11.37 -12.93 10.67
CA ILE A 137 -12.83 -12.87 10.78
C ILE A 137 -13.23 -12.28 12.12
N ASP A 138 -12.66 -12.76 13.23
CA ASP A 138 -12.94 -12.26 14.57
C ASP A 138 -12.67 -10.76 14.67
N ARG A 139 -11.51 -10.31 14.21
CA ARG A 139 -11.15 -8.88 14.19
C ARG A 139 -12.13 -8.04 13.36
N LEU A 140 -12.59 -8.55 12.21
CA LEU A 140 -13.55 -7.84 11.37
C LEU A 140 -14.95 -7.82 11.97
N THR A 141 -15.34 -8.91 12.66
CA THR A 141 -16.58 -9.02 13.42
C THR A 141 -16.64 -7.95 14.52
N GLU A 142 -15.57 -7.82 15.29
CA GLU A 142 -15.43 -6.80 16.34
C GLU A 142 -15.42 -5.37 15.78
N LEU A 143 -14.62 -5.15 14.71
CA LEU A 143 -14.40 -3.82 14.14
C LEU A 143 -15.67 -3.25 13.48
N TYR A 144 -16.39 -4.10 12.74
CA TYR A 144 -17.59 -3.67 12.01
C TYR A 144 -18.90 -4.00 12.71
N LYS A 145 -18.84 -4.70 13.84
CA LYS A 145 -20.01 -5.16 14.61
C LYS A 145 -21.01 -5.92 13.71
N VAL A 146 -20.50 -6.88 12.97
CA VAL A 146 -21.23 -7.72 12.02
C VAL A 146 -21.10 -9.19 12.39
N GLU A 147 -22.00 -10.04 11.90
CA GLU A 147 -21.90 -11.50 12.06
C GLU A 147 -20.67 -12.08 11.34
N PRO A 148 -20.07 -13.19 11.85
CA PRO A 148 -18.87 -13.81 11.26
C PRO A 148 -19.00 -14.14 9.77
N ALA A 149 -20.16 -14.60 9.31
CA ALA A 149 -20.42 -14.87 7.90
C ALA A 149 -20.28 -13.60 7.05
N LYS A 150 -20.75 -12.45 7.53
CA LYS A 150 -20.63 -11.16 6.88
C LYS A 150 -19.18 -10.65 6.89
N ALA A 151 -18.47 -10.85 8.01
CA ALA A 151 -17.06 -10.53 8.15
C ALA A 151 -16.22 -11.31 7.12
N LYS A 152 -16.49 -12.61 6.94
CA LYS A 152 -15.84 -13.45 5.91
C LYS A 152 -16.09 -12.92 4.49
N ASP A 153 -17.30 -12.51 4.19
CA ASP A 153 -17.63 -11.89 2.90
C ASP A 153 -16.84 -10.59 2.64
N ILE A 154 -16.78 -9.72 3.65
CA ILE A 154 -16.01 -8.47 3.58
C ILE A 154 -14.54 -8.77 3.35
N MET A 155 -13.98 -9.72 4.10
CA MET A 155 -12.61 -10.17 4.00
C MET A 155 -12.27 -10.61 2.56
N ALA A 156 -13.04 -11.55 2.01
CA ALA A 156 -12.81 -12.10 0.67
C ALA A 156 -12.93 -11.03 -0.43
N LYS A 157 -13.95 -10.17 -0.37
CA LYS A 157 -14.16 -9.10 -1.36
C LYS A 157 -13.05 -8.06 -1.31
N THR A 158 -12.60 -7.69 -0.11
CA THR A 158 -11.53 -6.70 0.07
C THR A 158 -10.19 -7.25 -0.41
N ASP A 159 -9.85 -8.49 -0.07
CA ASP A 159 -8.61 -9.11 -0.52
C ASP A 159 -8.59 -9.29 -2.05
N LYS A 160 -9.71 -9.71 -2.65
CA LYS A 160 -9.85 -9.80 -4.10
C LYS A 160 -9.63 -8.43 -4.77
N LYS A 161 -10.22 -7.37 -4.22
CA LYS A 161 -10.06 -6.01 -4.73
C LYS A 161 -8.60 -5.56 -4.68
N ARG A 162 -7.93 -5.77 -3.54
CA ARG A 162 -6.51 -5.42 -3.35
C ARG A 162 -5.59 -6.22 -4.27
N ALA A 163 -5.82 -7.53 -4.37
CA ALA A 163 -5.07 -8.40 -5.28
C ALA A 163 -5.21 -7.94 -6.73
N SER A 164 -6.44 -7.65 -7.18
CA SER A 164 -6.69 -7.18 -8.55
C SER A 164 -5.99 -5.84 -8.82
N TYR A 165 -6.05 -4.91 -7.89
CA TYR A 165 -5.37 -3.62 -8.01
C TYR A 165 -3.85 -3.78 -8.06
N TYR A 166 -3.26 -4.48 -7.10
CA TYR A 166 -1.83 -4.70 -7.01
C TYR A 166 -1.27 -5.44 -8.24
N ASN A 167 -1.90 -6.54 -8.62
CA ASN A 167 -1.43 -7.35 -9.76
C ASN A 167 -1.50 -6.56 -11.07
N TYR A 168 -2.52 -5.71 -11.21
CA TYR A 168 -2.68 -4.87 -12.40
C TYR A 168 -1.58 -3.82 -12.52
N TYR A 169 -1.33 -3.06 -11.45
CA TYR A 169 -0.40 -1.92 -11.50
C TYR A 169 1.07 -2.31 -11.28
N SER A 170 1.38 -3.36 -10.54
CA SER A 170 2.76 -3.76 -10.26
C SER A 170 3.31 -4.84 -11.18
N SER A 171 2.47 -5.51 -11.95
CA SER A 171 2.82 -6.73 -12.70
C SER A 171 3.40 -7.85 -11.82
N LYS A 172 3.21 -7.76 -10.49
CA LYS A 172 3.60 -8.74 -9.48
C LYS A 172 2.35 -9.45 -8.96
N LYS A 173 2.54 -10.51 -8.17
CA LYS A 173 1.44 -11.22 -7.53
C LYS A 173 1.29 -10.77 -6.08
N TRP A 174 0.12 -10.27 -5.73
CA TRP A 174 -0.21 -9.84 -4.37
C TRP A 174 -0.08 -10.99 -3.37
N GLY A 175 0.64 -10.77 -2.27
CA GLY A 175 0.89 -11.78 -1.24
C GLY A 175 1.89 -12.87 -1.61
N ASP A 176 2.52 -12.81 -2.79
CA ASP A 176 3.61 -13.72 -3.14
C ASP A 176 4.88 -13.30 -2.38
N ALA A 177 5.42 -14.20 -1.56
CA ALA A 177 6.58 -13.95 -0.73
C ALA A 177 7.81 -13.42 -1.51
N ARG A 178 7.93 -13.76 -2.79
CA ARG A 178 9.02 -13.28 -3.66
C ARG A 178 8.92 -11.80 -4.01
N SER A 179 7.76 -11.19 -3.80
CA SER A 179 7.51 -9.78 -4.11
C SER A 179 7.85 -8.84 -2.95
N TYR A 180 8.16 -9.36 -1.76
CA TYR A 180 8.37 -8.57 -0.54
C TYR A 180 9.67 -8.96 0.15
N ASN A 181 10.25 -8.03 0.91
CA ASN A 181 11.42 -8.31 1.75
C ASN A 181 11.05 -9.20 2.95
N LEU A 182 9.84 -9.03 3.49
CA LEU A 182 9.34 -9.78 4.63
C LEU A 182 7.85 -10.10 4.46
N CYS A 183 7.48 -11.38 4.60
CA CYS A 183 6.09 -11.81 4.76
C CYS A 183 5.90 -12.36 6.17
N ILE A 184 4.91 -11.85 6.90
CA ILE A 184 4.73 -12.18 8.31
C ILE A 184 3.25 -12.44 8.64
N ASN A 185 2.99 -13.48 9.43
CA ASN A 185 1.67 -13.80 9.93
C ASN A 185 1.45 -13.12 11.29
N SER A 186 0.56 -12.12 11.32
CA SER A 186 0.26 -11.37 12.54
C SER A 186 -0.55 -12.15 13.58
N SER A 187 -1.18 -13.26 13.22
CA SER A 187 -1.91 -14.11 14.16
C SER A 187 -0.98 -14.81 15.14
N THR A 188 0.27 -15.07 14.73
CA THR A 188 1.26 -15.74 15.57
C THR A 188 1.86 -14.81 16.64
N LEU A 189 2.18 -13.57 16.25
CA LEU A 189 2.92 -12.62 17.10
C LEU A 189 2.03 -11.53 17.71
N GLY A 190 0.79 -11.44 17.30
CA GLY A 190 -0.07 -10.30 17.63
C GLY A 190 0.41 -9.00 16.96
N ILE A 191 -0.26 -7.90 17.28
CA ILE A 191 0.03 -6.57 16.73
C ILE A 191 1.41 -6.08 17.14
N GLU A 192 1.70 -6.12 18.45
CA GLU A 192 2.95 -5.64 19.05
C GLU A 192 4.16 -6.43 18.54
N GLY A 193 4.13 -7.75 18.67
CA GLY A 193 5.24 -8.60 18.25
C GLY A 193 5.51 -8.54 16.75
N THR A 194 4.46 -8.37 15.93
CA THR A 194 4.61 -8.17 14.49
C THR A 194 5.29 -6.84 14.19
N ALA A 195 4.90 -5.75 14.87
CA ALA A 195 5.53 -4.44 14.70
C ALA A 195 7.02 -4.50 15.11
N ASP A 196 7.34 -5.11 16.22
CA ASP A 196 8.73 -5.22 16.73
C ASP A 196 9.62 -6.05 15.79
N MET A 197 9.09 -7.13 15.22
CA MET A 197 9.81 -7.93 14.23
C MET A 197 10.10 -7.12 12.95
N ILE A 198 9.14 -6.36 12.45
CA ILE A 198 9.31 -5.52 11.26
C ILE A 198 10.36 -4.43 11.53
N ILE A 199 10.32 -3.79 12.70
CA ILE A 199 11.31 -2.77 13.09
C ILE A 199 12.71 -3.39 13.19
N SER A 200 12.84 -4.56 13.80
CA SER A 200 14.12 -5.26 13.90
C SER A 200 14.70 -5.60 12.53
N TYR A 201 13.86 -6.11 11.63
CA TYR A 201 14.25 -6.35 10.23
C TYR A 201 14.72 -5.08 9.52
N ALA A 202 13.94 -3.99 9.66
CA ALA A 202 14.26 -2.71 9.02
C ALA A 202 15.60 -2.12 9.51
N LYS A 203 15.90 -2.25 10.81
CA LYS A 203 17.19 -1.83 11.39
C LYS A 203 18.34 -2.66 10.85
N ALA A 204 18.21 -3.99 10.84
CA ALA A 204 19.24 -4.89 10.33
C ALA A 204 19.56 -4.67 8.85
N LYS A 205 18.56 -4.26 8.04
CA LYS A 205 18.79 -3.93 6.63
C LYS A 205 19.57 -2.62 6.43
N GLN A 206 19.59 -1.73 7.41
CA GLN A 206 20.30 -0.44 7.34
C GLN A 206 21.75 -0.52 7.82
N GLU A 207 22.16 -1.58 8.49
CA GLU A 207 23.52 -1.87 8.90
C GLU A 207 24.38 -2.33 7.71
#